data_98f67320d3e5ad3835139327d012f851
#
_entry.id   98f67320d3e5ad3835139327d012f851
#
_cell.length_a   1.000
_cell.length_b   1.000
_cell.length_c   1.000
_cell.angle_alpha   90.00
_cell.angle_beta   90.00
_cell.angle_gamma   90.00
#
_symmetry.space_group_name_H-M   'P 1'
#
loop_
_entity.id
_entity.type
_entity.pdbx_description
1 polymer ?
#
loop_
_entity_poly.entity_id
_entity_poly.type
_entity_poly.pdbx_seq_one_letter_code
_entity_poly.pdbx_strand_id
1 'polypeptide(L)'
;EVQMAWFGGLSGVQARRLVPGSQAIAQGLEDPDFKSYFIANTSTGLSPSETLTDAFVEQPSFTFGSKGSTSGRLMPEFYLREAFNQSPDQLFEKVGFSGDHSATIALVQSGAYATGAVNYKVWERELEEGKIDTDKVQVIWETPGYPDYHWTVRGDLNDKFGDGFTQRVTDALLAIDDPVLLNAFPREKFIPASNDDFAPIEDTAEAIGLLDAQ
;
A
#
# COMPACT_ATOMS: atom_id res chain seq x y z
N GLU A 1 8.93 22.05 -8.77
CA GLU A 1 8.14 20.97 -9.39
C GLU A 1 8.92 19.67 -9.32
N VAL A 2 8.24 18.56 -9.01
CA VAL A 2 8.82 17.22 -9.00
C VAL A 2 8.64 16.59 -10.38
N GLN A 3 9.70 16.09 -11.00
CA GLN A 3 9.70 15.49 -12.33
C GLN A 3 9.47 13.99 -12.31
N MET A 4 9.90 13.33 -11.22
CA MET A 4 9.77 11.88 -11.03
C MET A 4 9.58 11.59 -9.55
N ALA A 5 8.73 10.60 -9.23
CA ALA A 5 8.54 10.17 -7.85
C ALA A 5 8.21 8.68 -7.78
N TRP A 6 8.58 8.06 -6.65
CA TRP A 6 8.15 6.73 -6.24
C TRP A 6 6.84 6.84 -5.49
N PHE A 7 5.78 6.27 -6.04
CA PHE A 7 4.44 6.33 -5.49
C PHE A 7 3.93 4.94 -5.10
N GLY A 8 3.06 4.87 -4.09
CA GLY A 8 2.12 3.77 -3.99
C GLY A 8 1.01 3.89 -5.05
N GLY A 9 0.29 2.80 -5.33
CA GLY A 9 -0.71 2.73 -6.40
C GLY A 9 -1.72 3.87 -6.36
N LEU A 10 -2.40 4.09 -5.22
CA LEU A 10 -3.41 5.15 -5.07
C LEU A 10 -2.81 6.55 -5.30
N SER A 11 -1.71 6.87 -4.62
CA SER A 11 -1.09 8.19 -4.76
C SER A 11 -0.53 8.44 -6.16
N GLY A 12 -0.06 7.39 -6.85
CA GLY A 12 0.37 7.47 -8.25
C GLY A 12 -0.79 7.71 -9.21
N VAL A 13 -1.92 7.04 -9.04
CA VAL A 13 -3.15 7.30 -9.80
C VAL A 13 -3.60 8.75 -9.60
N GLN A 14 -3.68 9.21 -8.35
CA GLN A 14 -4.04 10.60 -8.03
C GLN A 14 -3.08 11.61 -8.67
N ALA A 15 -1.76 11.37 -8.61
CA ALA A 15 -0.76 12.24 -9.22
C ALA A 15 -0.92 12.31 -10.76
N ARG A 16 -1.18 11.18 -11.42
CA ARG A 16 -1.39 11.15 -12.87
C ARG A 16 -2.68 11.85 -13.31
N ARG A 17 -3.74 11.78 -12.52
CA ARG A 17 -4.97 12.55 -12.76
C ARG A 17 -4.74 14.06 -12.64
N LEU A 18 -3.93 14.49 -11.67
CA LEU A 18 -3.62 15.90 -11.44
C LEU A 18 -2.64 16.50 -12.48
N VAL A 19 -1.78 15.67 -13.05
CA VAL A 19 -0.76 16.10 -14.01
C VAL A 19 -0.89 15.29 -15.31
N PRO A 20 -1.71 15.75 -16.27
CA PRO A 20 -1.95 15.07 -17.52
C PRO A 20 -0.66 14.74 -18.28
N GLY A 21 -0.63 13.56 -18.92
CA GLY A 21 0.53 13.05 -19.63
C GLY A 21 1.57 12.37 -18.76
N SER A 22 1.43 12.38 -17.43
CA SER A 22 2.31 11.62 -16.54
C SER A 22 2.18 10.10 -16.76
N GLN A 23 3.30 9.39 -16.63
CA GLN A 23 3.40 7.98 -16.97
C GLN A 23 4.06 7.18 -15.86
N ALA A 24 3.48 6.03 -15.52
CA ALA A 24 4.18 4.99 -14.79
C ALA A 24 5.20 4.34 -15.74
N ILE A 25 6.45 4.18 -15.32
CA ILE A 25 7.53 3.71 -16.20
C ILE A 25 8.27 2.47 -15.68
N ALA A 26 8.27 2.27 -14.37
CA ALA A 26 8.91 1.11 -13.74
C ALA A 26 8.26 0.81 -12.40
N GLN A 27 8.27 -0.46 -12.00
CA GLN A 27 7.80 -0.96 -10.71
C GLN A 27 8.76 -2.03 -10.19
N GLY A 28 8.71 -2.35 -8.92
CA GLY A 28 9.46 -3.49 -8.39
C GLY A 28 8.90 -4.81 -8.88
N LEU A 29 9.72 -5.85 -8.91
CA LEU A 29 9.29 -7.19 -9.33
C LEU A 29 8.10 -7.70 -8.50
N GLU A 30 8.03 -7.34 -7.24
CA GLU A 30 7.00 -7.75 -6.29
C GLU A 30 5.73 -6.89 -6.36
N ASP A 31 5.82 -5.70 -6.97
CA ASP A 31 4.74 -4.73 -6.93
C ASP A 31 3.48 -5.07 -7.74
N PRO A 32 3.51 -5.90 -8.80
CA PRO A 32 2.30 -6.38 -9.45
C PRO A 32 1.40 -7.27 -8.57
N ASP A 33 1.97 -7.92 -7.56
CA ASP A 33 1.28 -8.84 -6.64
C ASP A 33 1.53 -8.45 -5.17
N PHE A 34 1.40 -7.15 -4.89
CA PHE A 34 1.61 -6.59 -3.56
C PHE A 34 0.45 -6.94 -2.62
N LYS A 35 0.69 -6.92 -1.29
CA LYS A 35 -0.30 -7.38 -0.31
C LYS A 35 -0.39 -6.46 0.90
N SER A 36 -1.54 -6.53 1.56
CA SER A 36 -1.73 -6.02 2.92
C SER A 36 -1.90 -7.17 3.90
N TYR A 37 -1.30 -7.02 5.06
CA TYR A 37 -1.60 -7.86 6.22
C TYR A 37 -2.62 -7.16 7.12
N PHE A 38 -3.67 -7.89 7.48
CA PHE A 38 -4.54 -7.52 8.58
C PHE A 38 -3.94 -8.09 9.85
N ILE A 39 -3.70 -7.23 10.82
CA ILE A 39 -3.03 -7.57 12.08
C ILE A 39 -3.97 -7.37 13.25
N ALA A 40 -3.78 -8.14 14.31
CA ALA A 40 -4.55 -8.03 15.54
C ALA A 40 -3.64 -8.13 16.77
N ASN A 41 -4.00 -7.40 17.82
CA ASN A 41 -3.43 -7.63 19.14
C ASN A 41 -3.83 -9.03 19.62
N THR A 42 -2.92 -9.79 20.19
CA THR A 42 -3.18 -11.16 20.64
C THR A 42 -4.25 -11.26 21.74
N SER A 43 -4.45 -10.19 22.51
CA SER A 43 -5.53 -10.13 23.52
C SER A 43 -6.95 -10.17 22.94
N THR A 44 -7.10 -9.96 21.61
CA THR A 44 -8.39 -10.10 20.91
C THR A 44 -8.89 -11.54 20.83
N GLY A 45 -7.99 -12.53 20.99
CA GLY A 45 -8.30 -13.93 20.79
C GLY A 45 -8.50 -14.35 19.32
N LEU A 46 -8.32 -13.43 18.38
CA LEU A 46 -8.36 -13.76 16.94
C LEU A 46 -7.21 -14.67 16.56
N SER A 47 -7.44 -15.52 15.56
CA SER A 47 -6.44 -16.43 15.00
C SER A 47 -6.33 -16.24 13.49
N PRO A 48 -5.19 -16.57 12.87
CA PRO A 48 -5.04 -16.56 11.43
C PRO A 48 -6.15 -17.34 10.71
N SER A 49 -6.67 -16.77 9.63
CA SER A 49 -7.77 -17.32 8.84
C SER A 49 -7.55 -17.07 7.35
N GLU A 50 -8.13 -17.88 6.47
CA GLU A 50 -8.12 -17.67 5.02
C GLU A 50 -9.09 -16.57 4.57
N THR A 51 -9.99 -16.12 5.44
CA THR A 51 -10.98 -15.09 5.15
C THR A 51 -11.15 -14.15 6.34
N LEU A 52 -11.64 -12.93 6.09
CA LEU A 52 -12.10 -12.05 7.15
C LEU A 52 -13.38 -12.64 7.77
N THR A 53 -13.39 -12.79 9.09
CA THR A 53 -14.49 -13.41 9.84
C THR A 53 -15.31 -12.36 10.58
N ASP A 54 -16.55 -12.69 10.97
CA ASP A 54 -17.39 -11.81 11.79
C ASP A 54 -16.67 -11.42 13.11
N ALA A 55 -15.94 -12.34 13.72
CA ALA A 55 -15.16 -12.07 14.93
C ALA A 55 -14.13 -10.94 14.76
N PHE A 56 -13.66 -10.68 13.52
CA PHE A 56 -12.76 -9.57 13.23
C PHE A 56 -13.46 -8.22 13.38
N VAL A 57 -14.67 -8.09 12.87
CA VAL A 57 -15.44 -6.84 12.92
C VAL A 57 -16.20 -6.64 14.24
N GLU A 58 -16.25 -7.66 15.08
CA GLU A 58 -16.71 -7.55 16.47
C GLU A 58 -15.66 -6.87 17.39
N GLN A 59 -14.43 -6.66 16.88
CA GLN A 59 -13.40 -5.95 17.64
C GLN A 59 -13.72 -4.45 17.74
N PRO A 60 -13.38 -3.79 18.87
CA PRO A 60 -13.84 -2.43 19.13
C PRO A 60 -13.13 -1.37 18.25
N SER A 61 -11.99 -1.68 17.67
CA SER A 61 -11.20 -0.65 16.95
C SER A 61 -10.33 -1.21 15.83
N PHE A 62 -10.25 -0.39 14.77
CA PHE A 62 -9.39 -0.64 13.61
C PHE A 62 -8.57 0.61 13.26
N THR A 63 -7.28 0.45 12.96
CA THR A 63 -6.46 1.55 12.45
C THR A 63 -5.94 1.27 11.05
N PHE A 64 -6.16 2.23 10.16
CA PHE A 64 -5.48 2.32 8.88
C PHE A 64 -4.08 2.93 9.04
N GLY A 65 -3.27 2.87 7.97
CA GLY A 65 -2.02 3.63 7.84
C GLY A 65 -2.28 5.11 7.52
N SER A 66 -1.64 5.64 6.49
CA SER A 66 -1.93 6.99 6.00
C SER A 66 -3.18 7.02 5.11
N LYS A 67 -3.85 8.18 5.05
CA LYS A 67 -5.08 8.35 4.24
C LYS A 67 -4.89 8.12 2.74
N GLY A 68 -3.70 8.38 2.21
CA GLY A 68 -3.36 8.19 0.79
C GLY A 68 -2.65 6.87 0.48
N SER A 69 -2.57 5.94 1.44
CA SER A 69 -1.91 4.65 1.24
C SER A 69 -2.79 3.66 0.49
N THR A 70 -2.20 2.93 -0.46
CA THR A 70 -2.84 1.78 -1.11
C THR A 70 -2.98 0.63 -0.12
N SER A 71 -1.85 0.12 0.36
CA SER A 71 -1.79 -1.04 1.25
C SER A 71 -2.23 -0.78 2.70
N GLY A 72 -2.14 0.47 3.16
CA GLY A 72 -2.56 0.85 4.51
C GLY A 72 -3.96 1.46 4.58
N ARG A 73 -4.63 1.73 3.44
CA ARG A 73 -5.95 2.35 3.41
C ARG A 73 -6.86 1.81 2.32
N LEU A 74 -6.55 2.03 1.05
CA LEU A 74 -7.46 1.73 -0.06
C LEU A 74 -7.87 0.26 -0.07
N MET A 75 -6.90 -0.64 -0.22
CA MET A 75 -7.17 -2.07 -0.36
C MET A 75 -7.76 -2.69 0.91
N PRO A 76 -7.25 -2.39 2.12
CA PRO A 76 -7.92 -2.81 3.35
C PRO A 76 -9.38 -2.37 3.46
N GLU A 77 -9.72 -1.12 3.13
CA GLU A 77 -11.10 -0.66 3.16
C GLU A 77 -11.97 -1.36 2.11
N PHE A 78 -11.44 -1.53 0.90
CA PHE A 78 -12.13 -2.26 -0.16
C PHE A 78 -12.51 -3.68 0.28
N TYR A 79 -11.57 -4.44 0.82
CA TYR A 79 -11.85 -5.81 1.28
C TYR A 79 -12.78 -5.88 2.49
N LEU A 80 -12.73 -4.92 3.40
CA LEU A 80 -13.71 -4.82 4.48
C LEU A 80 -15.12 -4.59 3.92
N ARG A 81 -15.25 -3.68 2.95
CA ARG A 81 -16.54 -3.40 2.29
C ARG A 81 -17.04 -4.60 1.48
N GLU A 82 -16.16 -5.31 0.77
CA GLU A 82 -16.53 -6.53 0.05
C GLU A 82 -17.00 -7.64 0.97
N ALA A 83 -16.29 -7.89 2.07
CA ALA A 83 -16.62 -8.98 2.98
C ALA A 83 -17.91 -8.73 3.76
N PHE A 84 -18.17 -7.48 4.18
CA PHE A 84 -19.25 -7.16 5.14
C PHE A 84 -20.33 -6.23 4.58
N ASN A 85 -20.16 -5.72 3.37
CA ASN A 85 -21.09 -4.77 2.72
C ASN A 85 -21.38 -3.51 3.60
N GLN A 86 -20.40 -3.06 4.37
CA GLN A 86 -20.49 -1.92 5.27
C GLN A 86 -19.18 -1.12 5.23
N SER A 87 -19.26 0.19 5.54
CA SER A 87 -18.05 1.01 5.69
C SER A 87 -17.33 0.70 7.01
N PRO A 88 -16.01 0.96 7.10
CA PRO A 88 -15.26 0.73 8.34
C PRO A 88 -15.88 1.42 9.57
N ASP A 89 -16.41 2.65 9.42
CA ASP A 89 -17.06 3.39 10.51
C ASP A 89 -18.41 2.77 10.97
N GLN A 90 -18.97 1.88 10.17
CA GLN A 90 -20.15 1.09 10.55
C GLN A 90 -19.78 -0.26 11.17
N LEU A 91 -18.59 -0.77 10.86
CA LEU A 91 -18.07 -2.05 11.34
C LEU A 91 -17.42 -1.94 12.73
N PHE A 92 -16.73 -0.84 13.00
CA PHE A 92 -15.95 -0.66 14.23
C PHE A 92 -16.44 0.55 15.02
N GLU A 93 -16.41 0.45 16.35
CA GLU A 93 -16.73 1.59 17.24
C GLU A 93 -15.72 2.74 17.10
N LYS A 94 -14.45 2.40 16.80
CA LYS A 94 -13.37 3.36 16.62
C LYS A 94 -12.55 3.02 15.38
N VAL A 95 -12.51 3.92 14.41
CA VAL A 95 -11.63 3.87 13.23
C VAL A 95 -10.59 4.99 13.33
N GLY A 96 -9.33 4.68 13.04
CA GLY A 96 -8.25 5.66 13.08
C GLY A 96 -7.29 5.56 11.92
N PHE A 97 -6.36 6.52 11.89
CA PHE A 97 -5.26 6.59 10.94
C PHE A 97 -3.96 6.81 11.71
N SER A 98 -3.05 5.87 11.63
CA SER A 98 -1.75 5.93 12.32
C SER A 98 -0.76 6.89 11.67
N GLY A 99 -0.93 7.14 10.35
CA GLY A 99 -0.04 7.96 9.55
C GLY A 99 0.99 7.16 8.74
N ASP A 100 1.49 6.04 9.26
CA ASP A 100 2.43 5.14 8.59
C ASP A 100 2.30 3.69 9.09
N HIS A 101 2.97 2.74 8.42
CA HIS A 101 2.86 1.32 8.73
C HIS A 101 3.52 0.92 10.05
N SER A 102 4.67 1.47 10.38
CA SER A 102 5.36 1.21 11.66
C SER A 102 4.53 1.69 12.84
N ALA A 103 3.91 2.87 12.70
CA ALA A 103 2.97 3.37 13.69
C ALA A 103 1.71 2.49 13.83
N THR A 104 1.19 1.93 12.71
CA THR A 104 0.08 0.96 12.77
C THR A 104 0.48 -0.27 13.60
N ILE A 105 1.64 -0.86 13.32
CA ILE A 105 2.15 -2.03 14.07
C ILE A 105 2.27 -1.70 15.56
N ALA A 106 2.89 -0.57 15.89
CA ALA A 106 3.09 -0.14 17.28
C ALA A 106 1.77 0.07 18.02
N LEU A 107 0.76 0.70 17.38
CA LEU A 107 -0.56 0.93 17.97
C LEU A 107 -1.32 -0.37 18.24
N VAL A 108 -1.26 -1.34 17.32
CA VAL A 108 -1.89 -2.64 17.52
C VAL A 108 -1.12 -3.46 18.54
N GLN A 109 0.21 -3.50 18.47
CA GLN A 109 1.05 -4.23 19.44
C GLN A 109 0.86 -3.72 20.87
N SER A 110 0.69 -2.41 21.06
CA SER A 110 0.43 -1.82 22.38
C SER A 110 -0.99 -2.02 22.90
N GLY A 111 -1.92 -2.49 22.06
CA GLY A 111 -3.34 -2.60 22.40
C GLY A 111 -4.12 -1.28 22.32
N ALA A 112 -3.52 -0.18 21.84
CA ALA A 112 -4.22 1.10 21.61
C ALA A 112 -5.29 0.99 20.51
N TYR A 113 -5.11 0.05 19.59
CA TYR A 113 -6.10 -0.46 18.65
C TYR A 113 -6.11 -1.98 18.68
N ALA A 114 -7.30 -2.56 18.56
CA ALA A 114 -7.47 -4.01 18.56
C ALA A 114 -6.91 -4.63 17.28
N THR A 115 -7.16 -3.98 16.15
CA THR A 115 -6.81 -4.45 14.81
C THR A 115 -6.29 -3.32 13.93
N GLY A 116 -5.66 -3.69 12.80
CA GLY A 116 -5.18 -2.73 11.80
C GLY A 116 -4.75 -3.41 10.51
N ALA A 117 -4.33 -2.61 9.53
CA ALA A 117 -3.78 -3.12 8.27
C ALA A 117 -2.46 -2.45 7.91
N VAL A 118 -1.52 -3.25 7.41
CA VAL A 118 -0.15 -2.82 7.11
C VAL A 118 0.35 -3.37 5.78
N ASN A 119 1.33 -2.71 5.21
CA ASN A 119 2.17 -3.19 4.13
C ASN A 119 2.96 -4.42 4.58
N TYR A 120 2.84 -5.54 3.84
CA TYR A 120 3.48 -6.79 4.21
C TYR A 120 5.02 -6.69 4.26
N LYS A 121 5.66 -5.93 3.34
CA LYS A 121 7.12 -5.72 3.32
C LYS A 121 7.61 -4.97 4.56
N VAL A 122 6.84 -4.01 5.06
CA VAL A 122 7.18 -3.31 6.30
C VAL A 122 7.06 -4.26 7.49
N TRP A 123 5.99 -5.06 7.54
CA TRP A 123 5.82 -6.07 8.59
C TRP A 123 6.99 -7.06 8.60
N GLU A 124 7.31 -7.68 7.46
CA GLU A 124 8.38 -8.67 7.36
C GLU A 124 9.74 -8.10 7.78
N ARG A 125 10.08 -6.90 7.28
CA ARG A 125 11.32 -6.21 7.68
C ARG A 125 11.36 -5.93 9.17
N GLU A 126 10.31 -5.40 9.77
CA GLU A 126 10.29 -5.09 11.20
C GLU A 126 10.29 -6.35 12.07
N LEU A 127 9.73 -7.44 11.58
CA LEU A 127 9.83 -8.75 12.22
C LEU A 127 11.28 -9.27 12.21
N GLU A 128 11.97 -9.20 11.08
CA GLU A 128 13.39 -9.57 10.95
C GLU A 128 14.30 -8.69 11.83
N GLU A 129 13.98 -7.39 11.95
CA GLU A 129 14.69 -6.44 12.81
C GLU A 129 14.38 -6.63 14.31
N GLY A 130 13.49 -7.55 14.68
CA GLY A 130 13.11 -7.82 16.07
C GLY A 130 12.30 -6.69 16.72
N LYS A 131 11.64 -5.85 15.93
CA LYS A 131 10.78 -4.75 16.41
C LYS A 131 9.35 -5.20 16.71
N ILE A 132 8.95 -6.36 16.20
CA ILE A 132 7.62 -6.94 16.38
C ILE A 132 7.68 -8.02 17.47
N ASP A 133 6.89 -7.83 18.50
CA ASP A 133 6.64 -8.80 19.57
C ASP A 133 5.43 -9.67 19.19
N THR A 134 5.71 -10.86 18.65
CA THR A 134 4.67 -11.80 18.18
C THR A 134 3.80 -12.37 19.29
N ASP A 135 4.20 -12.21 20.55
CA ASP A 135 3.34 -12.53 21.71
C ASP A 135 2.25 -11.48 21.90
N LYS A 136 2.37 -10.30 21.27
CA LYS A 136 1.43 -9.17 21.41
C LYS A 136 0.68 -8.82 20.13
N VAL A 137 1.24 -9.08 18.97
CA VAL A 137 0.60 -8.77 17.69
C VAL A 137 0.88 -9.87 16.67
N GLN A 138 -0.10 -10.19 15.87
CA GLN A 138 -0.01 -11.23 14.85
C GLN A 138 -0.75 -10.85 13.57
N VAL A 139 -0.33 -11.45 12.45
CA VAL A 139 -1.09 -11.41 11.19
C VAL A 139 -2.24 -12.39 11.29
N ILE A 140 -3.44 -11.92 10.96
CA ILE A 140 -4.65 -12.74 11.01
C ILE A 140 -5.25 -13.01 9.64
N TRP A 141 -4.96 -12.17 8.66
CA TRP A 141 -5.39 -12.36 7.28
C TRP A 141 -4.47 -11.62 6.31
N GLU A 142 -4.31 -12.18 5.12
CA GLU A 142 -3.56 -11.63 4.01
C GLU A 142 -4.51 -11.35 2.85
N THR A 143 -4.40 -10.17 2.22
CA THR A 143 -5.22 -9.85 1.05
C THR A 143 -4.78 -10.64 -0.18
N PRO A 144 -5.66 -10.83 -1.18
CA PRO A 144 -5.22 -11.11 -2.55
C PRO A 144 -4.23 -10.06 -3.04
N GLY A 145 -3.41 -10.42 -4.03
CA GLY A 145 -2.44 -9.52 -4.63
C GLY A 145 -3.08 -8.38 -5.42
N TYR A 146 -2.43 -7.23 -5.44
CA TYR A 146 -2.82 -6.03 -6.20
C TYR A 146 -1.59 -5.22 -6.59
N PRO A 147 -1.63 -4.39 -7.67
CA PRO A 147 -0.52 -3.52 -8.04
C PRO A 147 -0.35 -2.36 -7.05
N ASP A 148 0.90 -2.10 -6.61
CA ASP A 148 1.14 -1.00 -5.65
C ASP A 148 2.27 -0.07 -6.12
N TYR A 149 3.49 -0.21 -5.64
CA TYR A 149 4.51 0.81 -5.82
C TYR A 149 5.09 0.89 -7.24
N HIS A 150 5.34 2.12 -7.69
CA HIS A 150 5.91 2.37 -9.01
C HIS A 150 6.55 3.76 -9.14
N TRP A 151 7.43 3.88 -10.13
CA TRP A 151 7.99 5.15 -10.57
C TRP A 151 7.06 5.82 -11.57
N THR A 152 6.63 7.04 -11.27
CA THR A 152 5.88 7.90 -12.18
C THR A 152 6.72 9.12 -12.57
N VAL A 153 6.69 9.46 -13.85
CA VAL A 153 7.33 10.65 -14.43
C VAL A 153 6.28 11.57 -15.04
N ARG A 154 6.61 12.87 -15.11
CA ARG A 154 5.79 13.84 -15.83
C ARG A 154 5.87 13.61 -17.32
N GLY A 155 4.80 13.93 -18.07
CA GLY A 155 4.74 13.77 -19.50
C GLY A 155 5.63 14.74 -20.28
N ASP A 156 6.07 15.86 -19.66
CA ASP A 156 6.86 16.92 -20.28
C ASP A 156 8.40 16.73 -20.16
N LEU A 157 8.87 15.53 -19.76
CA LEU A 157 10.31 15.30 -19.58
C LEU A 157 11.10 15.43 -20.89
N ASN A 158 10.57 14.92 -22.00
CA ASN A 158 11.24 15.03 -23.28
C ASN A 158 11.34 16.48 -23.77
N ASP A 159 10.32 17.28 -23.51
CA ASP A 159 10.31 18.71 -23.86
C ASP A 159 11.36 19.48 -23.04
N LYS A 160 11.55 19.13 -21.78
CA LYS A 160 12.49 19.80 -20.86
C LYS A 160 13.95 19.35 -21.02
N PHE A 161 14.17 18.06 -21.26
CA PHE A 161 15.51 17.43 -21.20
C PHE A 161 15.97 16.80 -22.52
N GLY A 162 15.18 16.98 -23.59
CA GLY A 162 15.46 16.50 -24.94
C GLY A 162 14.86 15.14 -25.26
N ASP A 163 14.70 14.88 -26.55
CA ASP A 163 14.06 13.66 -27.08
C ASP A 163 14.63 12.37 -26.48
N GLY A 164 13.73 11.45 -26.15
CA GLY A 164 14.07 10.15 -25.58
C GLY A 164 14.55 10.19 -24.12
N PHE A 165 14.44 11.32 -23.41
CA PHE A 165 14.89 11.39 -22.01
C PHE A 165 14.10 10.45 -21.11
N THR A 166 12.78 10.38 -21.28
CA THR A 166 11.92 9.45 -20.54
C THR A 166 12.39 8.00 -20.70
N GLN A 167 12.72 7.59 -21.93
CA GLN A 167 13.22 6.24 -22.21
C GLN A 167 14.57 5.98 -21.52
N ARG A 168 15.49 6.95 -21.57
CA ARG A 168 16.79 6.81 -20.88
C ARG A 168 16.64 6.66 -19.36
N VAL A 169 15.68 7.37 -18.75
CA VAL A 169 15.36 7.22 -17.32
C VAL A 169 14.79 5.83 -17.05
N THR A 170 13.85 5.38 -17.88
CA THR A 170 13.28 4.03 -17.77
C THR A 170 14.37 2.97 -17.87
N ASP A 171 15.21 3.02 -18.91
CA ASP A 171 16.30 2.06 -19.11
C ASP A 171 17.30 2.05 -17.94
N ALA A 172 17.59 3.24 -17.37
CA ALA A 172 18.46 3.36 -16.22
C ALA A 172 17.87 2.71 -14.96
N LEU A 173 16.55 2.87 -14.72
CA LEU A 173 15.87 2.19 -13.62
C LEU A 173 15.88 0.68 -13.76
N LEU A 174 15.56 0.19 -14.98
CA LEU A 174 15.51 -1.25 -15.27
C LEU A 174 16.90 -1.92 -15.23
N ALA A 175 17.96 -1.14 -15.42
CA ALA A 175 19.34 -1.61 -15.37
C ALA A 175 19.95 -1.60 -13.96
N ILE A 176 19.23 -1.12 -12.94
CA ILE A 176 19.73 -1.14 -11.55
C ILE A 176 19.83 -2.58 -11.08
N ASP A 177 21.05 -3.01 -10.77
CA ASP A 177 21.41 -4.32 -10.21
C ASP A 177 22.23 -4.21 -8.91
N ASP A 178 22.59 -2.98 -8.50
CA ASP A 178 23.29 -2.73 -7.25
C ASP A 178 22.35 -3.00 -6.05
N PRO A 179 22.67 -3.99 -5.20
CA PRO A 179 21.82 -4.35 -4.08
C PRO A 179 21.68 -3.22 -3.04
N VAL A 180 22.65 -2.30 -2.94
CA VAL A 180 22.55 -1.15 -2.03
C VAL A 180 21.47 -0.18 -2.51
N LEU A 181 21.40 0.06 -3.83
CA LEU A 181 20.38 0.92 -4.40
C LEU A 181 18.98 0.26 -4.33
N LEU A 182 18.90 -1.01 -4.68
CA LEU A 182 17.64 -1.77 -4.65
C LEU A 182 17.08 -1.88 -3.22
N ASN A 183 17.94 -2.06 -2.22
CA ASN A 183 17.54 -2.17 -0.83
C ASN A 183 16.95 -0.84 -0.26
N ALA A 184 17.25 0.30 -0.89
CA ALA A 184 16.61 1.56 -0.54
C ALA A 184 15.10 1.57 -0.84
N PHE A 185 14.65 0.72 -1.75
CA PHE A 185 13.24 0.53 -2.15
C PHE A 185 12.68 -0.82 -1.73
N PRO A 186 13.35 -1.62 -0.92
CA PRO A 186 13.34 -3.05 -0.66
C PRO A 186 12.69 -3.88 -1.79
N ARG A 187 13.30 -3.84 -2.97
CA ARG A 187 12.88 -4.61 -4.17
C ARG A 187 14.05 -5.44 -4.70
N GLU A 188 13.73 -6.60 -5.27
CA GLU A 188 14.73 -7.47 -5.90
C GLU A 188 15.30 -6.84 -7.18
N LYS A 189 14.44 -6.22 -7.98
CA LYS A 189 14.78 -5.47 -9.20
C LYS A 189 13.59 -4.62 -9.64
N PHE A 190 13.83 -3.73 -10.60
CA PHE A 190 12.75 -3.03 -11.31
C PHE A 190 12.39 -3.74 -12.62
N ILE A 191 11.10 -3.72 -12.95
CA ILE A 191 10.51 -4.20 -14.20
C ILE A 191 9.71 -3.07 -14.86
N PRO A 192 9.41 -3.14 -16.17
CA PRO A 192 8.57 -2.14 -16.83
C PRO A 192 7.22 -1.98 -16.16
N ALA A 193 6.68 -0.78 -16.23
CA ALA A 193 5.31 -0.48 -15.83
C ALA A 193 4.64 0.46 -16.84
N SER A 194 3.32 0.46 -16.85
CA SER A 194 2.46 1.36 -17.62
C SER A 194 1.32 1.87 -16.75
N ASN A 195 0.59 2.88 -17.21
CA ASN A 195 -0.58 3.37 -16.49
C ASN A 195 -1.68 2.30 -16.38
N ASP A 196 -1.81 1.45 -17.38
CA ASP A 196 -2.83 0.40 -17.46
C ASP A 196 -2.65 -0.66 -16.35
N ASP A 197 -1.43 -0.88 -15.87
CA ASP A 197 -1.15 -1.81 -14.77
C ASP A 197 -1.85 -1.39 -13.47
N PHE A 198 -2.16 -0.10 -13.33
CA PHE A 198 -2.78 0.49 -12.13
C PHE A 198 -4.28 0.81 -12.33
N ALA A 199 -4.89 0.40 -13.44
CA ALA A 199 -6.34 0.54 -13.65
C ALA A 199 -7.16 -0.14 -12.52
N PRO A 200 -6.80 -1.34 -12.01
CA PRO A 200 -7.52 -1.95 -10.90
C PRO A 200 -7.50 -1.10 -9.61
N ILE A 201 -6.42 -0.36 -9.36
CA ILE A 201 -6.32 0.57 -8.21
C ILE A 201 -7.21 1.78 -8.42
N GLU A 202 -7.25 2.32 -9.65
CA GLU A 202 -8.11 3.44 -10.01
C GLU A 202 -9.59 3.07 -9.85
N ASP A 203 -10.01 1.94 -10.44
CA ASP A 203 -11.38 1.42 -10.36
C ASP A 203 -11.81 1.18 -8.90
N THR A 204 -10.92 0.59 -8.10
CA THR A 204 -11.19 0.34 -6.68
C THR A 204 -11.35 1.65 -5.91
N ALA A 205 -10.49 2.64 -6.17
CA ALA A 205 -10.53 3.93 -5.49
C ALA A 205 -11.78 4.74 -5.88
N GLU A 206 -12.24 4.64 -7.15
CA GLU A 206 -13.51 5.21 -7.58
C GLU A 206 -14.70 4.53 -6.89
N ALA A 207 -14.72 3.20 -6.85
CA ALA A 207 -15.81 2.42 -6.27
C ALA A 207 -16.08 2.75 -4.80
N ILE A 208 -15.05 3.11 -4.03
CA ILE A 208 -15.19 3.48 -2.62
C ILE A 208 -15.09 5.00 -2.36
N GLY A 209 -15.03 5.83 -3.42
CA GLY A 209 -15.07 7.29 -3.34
C GLY A 209 -13.79 7.95 -2.81
N LEU A 210 -12.63 7.30 -2.94
CA LEU A 210 -11.35 7.85 -2.47
C LEU A 210 -10.61 8.72 -3.50
N LEU A 211 -11.06 8.77 -4.75
CA LEU A 211 -10.49 9.66 -5.76
C LEU A 211 -11.07 11.07 -5.70
N ASP A 212 -12.30 11.23 -5.22
CA ASP A 212 -13.02 12.50 -5.15
C ASP A 212 -12.79 13.26 -3.84
N ALA A 213 -12.16 12.63 -2.86
CA ALA A 213 -11.87 13.19 -1.54
C ALA A 213 -10.55 13.98 -1.53
N GLN A 214 -10.56 15.21 -2.09
CA GLN A 214 -9.49 16.21 -1.93
C GLN A 214 -10.00 17.46 -1.22
#